data_ccff62c7bf4e039952ec4dff962e4168
#
_entry.id   ccff62c7bf4e039952ec4dff962e4168
#
_cell.length_a   1.000
_cell.length_b   1.000
_cell.length_c   1.000
_cell.angle_alpha   90.00
_cell.angle_beta   90.00
_cell.angle_gamma   90.00
#
_symmetry.space_group_name_H-M   'P 1'
#
loop_
_entity.id
_entity.type
_entity.pdbx_description
1 polymer ?
#
loop_
_entity_poly.entity_id
_entity_poly.type
_entity_poly.pdbx_seq_one_letter_code
_entity_poly.pdbx_strand_id
1 'polypeptide(L)'
;MAVKKIAYLVFVFPVIISIILGGYVLSDVLGQPDRQLNMWQFKFNTQPVQEGDKSIRILNLLNSYNTSTPLNLTVRINDTAFDCGDLYITIYDLNISPNQVVAQNAYFSQCFAENNSSLSINDVFSHPVVKPGSYEVMAEMKDKTNQNSIKVTANFRVQ
;
A
#
# COMPACT_ATOMS: atom_id res chain seq x y z
N MET A 1 -7.73 4.25 -62.22
CA MET A 1 -8.00 3.19 -61.22
C MET A 1 -6.83 2.89 -60.26
N ALA A 2 -5.61 3.39 -60.47
CA ALA A 2 -4.44 3.15 -59.60
C ALA A 2 -4.50 3.85 -58.25
N VAL A 3 -5.09 5.05 -58.16
CA VAL A 3 -5.12 5.85 -56.92
C VAL A 3 -5.87 5.17 -55.78
N LYS A 4 -6.94 4.43 -56.03
CA LYS A 4 -7.68 3.70 -54.99
C LYS A 4 -6.86 2.58 -54.31
N LYS A 5 -5.99 1.89 -55.07
CA LYS A 5 -5.14 0.81 -54.53
C LYS A 5 -4.04 1.35 -53.63
N ILE A 6 -3.47 2.51 -53.97
CA ILE A 6 -2.44 3.17 -53.15
C ILE A 6 -3.03 3.70 -51.84
N ALA A 7 -4.24 4.25 -51.86
CA ALA A 7 -4.92 4.71 -50.65
C ALA A 7 -5.17 3.56 -49.64
N TYR A 8 -5.57 2.37 -50.13
CA TYR A 8 -5.70 1.20 -49.26
C TYR A 8 -4.38 0.78 -48.63
N LEU A 9 -3.29 0.82 -49.38
CA LEU A 9 -1.97 0.41 -48.91
C LEU A 9 -1.44 1.37 -47.84
N VAL A 10 -1.70 2.67 -47.99
CA VAL A 10 -1.18 3.70 -47.07
C VAL A 10 -2.03 3.80 -45.80
N PHE A 11 -3.35 3.60 -45.84
CA PHE A 11 -4.21 3.80 -44.72
C PHE A 11 -4.65 2.51 -44.03
N VAL A 12 -4.91 1.45 -44.75
CA VAL A 12 -5.42 0.19 -44.20
C VAL A 12 -4.30 -0.69 -43.68
N PHE A 13 -3.16 -0.73 -44.35
CA PHE A 13 -2.04 -1.57 -43.96
C PHE A 13 -1.45 -1.21 -42.58
N PRO A 14 -1.20 0.08 -42.22
CA PRO A 14 -0.74 0.45 -40.88
C PRO A 14 -1.75 0.12 -39.78
N VAL A 15 -3.05 0.24 -40.05
CA VAL A 15 -4.10 -0.09 -39.07
C VAL A 15 -4.10 -1.59 -38.79
N ILE A 16 -4.00 -2.43 -39.81
CA ILE A 16 -3.93 -3.90 -39.65
C ILE A 16 -2.69 -4.28 -38.83
N ILE A 17 -1.52 -3.71 -39.15
CA ILE A 17 -0.28 -3.97 -38.42
C ILE A 17 -0.43 -3.54 -36.94
N SER A 18 -1.01 -2.38 -36.69
CA SER A 18 -1.23 -1.90 -35.32
C SER A 18 -2.14 -2.82 -34.52
N ILE A 19 -3.19 -3.36 -35.13
CA ILE A 19 -4.10 -4.30 -34.46
C ILE A 19 -3.38 -5.64 -34.17
N ILE A 20 -2.60 -6.14 -35.11
CA ILE A 20 -1.85 -7.40 -34.93
C ILE A 20 -0.80 -7.25 -33.82
N LEU A 21 0.00 -6.19 -33.89
CA LEU A 21 1.04 -5.93 -32.87
C LEU A 21 0.42 -5.64 -31.49
N GLY A 22 -0.66 -4.84 -31.45
CA GLY A 22 -1.38 -4.56 -30.22
C GLY A 22 -2.00 -5.80 -29.60
N GLY A 23 -2.59 -6.66 -30.43
CA GLY A 23 -3.13 -7.95 -29.99
C GLY A 23 -2.07 -8.90 -29.48
N TYR A 24 -0.92 -8.96 -30.14
CA TYR A 24 0.22 -9.78 -29.71
C TYR A 24 0.76 -9.31 -28.35
N VAL A 25 1.02 -8.01 -28.22
CA VAL A 25 1.50 -7.42 -26.95
C VAL A 25 0.48 -7.61 -25.85
N LEU A 26 -0.80 -7.42 -26.13
CA LEU A 26 -1.87 -7.62 -25.14
C LEU A 26 -1.94 -9.08 -24.68
N SER A 27 -1.82 -10.03 -25.62
CA SER A 27 -1.83 -11.46 -25.30
C SER A 27 -0.62 -11.88 -24.47
N ASP A 28 0.57 -11.38 -24.80
CA ASP A 28 1.80 -11.65 -24.04
C ASP A 28 1.70 -11.07 -22.62
N VAL A 29 1.15 -9.85 -22.54
CA VAL A 29 0.92 -9.14 -21.29
C VAL A 29 -0.11 -9.82 -20.38
N LEU A 30 -1.21 -10.34 -20.94
CA LEU A 30 -2.25 -11.03 -20.17
C LEU A 30 -1.87 -12.50 -19.87
N GLY A 31 -0.98 -13.08 -20.64
CA GLY A 31 -0.51 -14.45 -20.47
C GLY A 31 0.55 -14.64 -19.40
N GLN A 32 1.10 -13.57 -18.83
CA GLN A 32 2.11 -13.65 -17.76
C GLN A 32 1.41 -13.74 -16.39
N PRO A 33 1.40 -14.91 -15.72
CA PRO A 33 0.71 -15.10 -14.44
C PRO A 33 1.32 -14.29 -13.30
N ASP A 34 2.57 -13.82 -13.45
CA ASP A 34 3.32 -13.07 -12.44
C ASP A 34 3.36 -11.56 -12.70
N ARG A 35 2.41 -11.05 -13.48
CA ARG A 35 2.32 -9.63 -13.66
C ARG A 35 1.88 -8.95 -12.36
N GLN A 36 2.83 -8.73 -11.51
CA GLN A 36 2.73 -7.67 -10.53
C GLN A 36 2.55 -6.38 -11.35
N LEU A 37 1.31 -5.90 -11.40
CA LEU A 37 1.05 -4.52 -11.79
C LEU A 37 2.13 -3.70 -11.11
N ASN A 38 2.86 -2.90 -11.88
CA ASN A 38 4.03 -2.15 -11.47
C ASN A 38 3.61 -1.07 -10.44
N MET A 39 2.93 -1.49 -9.40
CA MET A 39 2.96 -0.83 -8.12
C MET A 39 4.41 -0.94 -7.70
N TRP A 40 5.10 0.17 -7.69
CA TRP A 40 6.44 0.31 -7.18
C TRP A 40 6.72 -0.82 -6.21
N GLN A 41 7.65 -1.69 -6.62
CA GLN A 41 8.16 -2.72 -5.70
C GLN A 41 8.79 -1.96 -4.56
N PHE A 42 7.99 -1.67 -3.55
CA PHE A 42 8.56 -1.42 -2.25
C PHE A 42 9.32 -2.70 -1.93
N LYS A 43 10.62 -2.67 -2.18
CA LYS A 43 11.50 -3.70 -1.63
C LYS A 43 11.35 -3.54 -0.13
N PHE A 44 10.38 -4.28 0.42
CA PHE A 44 10.35 -4.50 1.84
C PHE A 44 11.66 -5.21 2.14
N ASN A 45 12.64 -4.44 2.55
CA ASN A 45 13.79 -4.99 3.22
C ASN A 45 13.21 -5.56 4.51
N THR A 46 12.79 -6.83 4.45
CA THR A 46 12.35 -7.61 5.61
C THR A 46 13.59 -7.87 6.45
N GLN A 47 14.14 -6.81 7.03
CA GLN A 47 14.89 -7.00 8.26
C GLN A 47 13.84 -7.43 9.29
N PRO A 48 14.11 -8.53 10.03
CA PRO A 48 13.23 -8.94 11.10
C PRO A 48 13.03 -7.70 11.99
N VAL A 49 11.79 -7.27 12.14
CA VAL A 49 11.44 -6.18 13.05
C VAL A 49 11.92 -6.63 14.41
N GLN A 50 13.06 -6.10 14.83
CA GLN A 50 13.48 -6.24 16.21
C GLN A 50 12.42 -5.53 17.03
N GLU A 51 11.74 -6.29 17.85
CA GLU A 51 10.86 -5.83 18.92
C GLU A 51 11.68 -4.91 19.83
N GLY A 52 11.81 -3.63 19.48
CA GLY A 52 12.68 -2.73 20.22
C GLY A 52 13.00 -1.38 19.60
N ASP A 53 12.58 -1.11 18.38
CA ASP A 53 12.76 0.23 17.85
C ASP A 53 11.75 1.16 18.56
N LYS A 54 12.28 1.90 19.56
CA LYS A 54 11.51 2.85 20.36
C LYS A 54 11.06 4.07 19.57
N SER A 55 11.48 4.18 18.32
CA SER A 55 11.28 5.34 17.48
C SER A 55 9.83 5.50 17.00
N ILE A 56 9.12 4.39 16.75
CA ILE A 56 7.71 4.38 16.37
C ILE A 56 6.92 3.33 17.16
N ARG A 57 5.68 3.66 17.58
CA ARG A 57 4.81 2.73 18.31
C ARG A 57 3.36 2.88 17.89
N ILE A 58 2.64 1.76 17.89
CA ILE A 58 1.18 1.72 17.78
C ILE A 58 0.61 1.64 19.20
N LEU A 59 -0.30 2.55 19.51
CA LEU A 59 -1.00 2.63 20.79
C LEU A 59 -2.51 2.46 20.55
N ASN A 60 -3.23 2.06 21.60
CA ASN A 60 -4.70 1.91 21.61
C ASN A 60 -5.25 0.85 20.62
N LEU A 61 -4.39 0.01 20.06
CA LEU A 61 -4.84 -1.15 19.29
C LEU A 61 -5.31 -2.23 20.27
N LEU A 62 -6.56 -2.69 20.12
CA LEU A 62 -7.09 -3.82 20.88
C LEU A 62 -6.63 -5.14 20.24
N ASN A 63 -6.48 -6.17 21.06
CA ASN A 63 -6.11 -7.50 20.58
C ASN A 63 -7.27 -8.21 19.83
N SER A 64 -8.51 -7.77 20.06
CA SER A 64 -9.71 -8.34 19.45
C SER A 64 -10.77 -7.28 19.20
N TYR A 65 -11.41 -7.38 18.05
CA TYR A 65 -12.52 -6.54 17.59
C TYR A 65 -13.68 -7.41 17.16
N ASN A 66 -14.91 -6.90 17.29
CA ASN A 66 -16.06 -7.50 16.63
C ASN A 66 -16.11 -7.06 15.16
N THR A 67 -16.70 -7.89 14.29
CA THR A 67 -16.97 -7.50 12.90
C THR A 67 -17.70 -6.16 12.83
N SER A 68 -17.32 -5.32 11.90
CA SER A 68 -17.88 -3.96 11.70
C SER A 68 -17.55 -2.95 12.80
N THR A 69 -16.74 -3.30 13.79
CA THR A 69 -16.24 -2.32 14.75
C THR A 69 -15.10 -1.53 14.11
N PRO A 70 -15.14 -0.18 14.14
CA PRO A 70 -14.04 0.62 13.59
C PRO A 70 -12.76 0.38 14.38
N LEU A 71 -11.66 0.24 13.66
CA LEU A 71 -10.32 0.10 14.21
C LEU A 71 -9.82 1.48 14.63
N ASN A 72 -9.58 1.68 15.91
CA ASN A 72 -9.01 2.91 16.43
C ASN A 72 -7.57 2.64 16.89
N LEU A 73 -6.63 3.39 16.36
CA LEU A 73 -5.23 3.30 16.76
C LEU A 73 -4.59 4.70 16.79
N THR A 74 -3.52 4.81 17.56
CA THR A 74 -2.70 6.01 17.65
C THR A 74 -1.26 5.62 17.31
N VAL A 75 -0.60 6.40 16.46
CA VAL A 75 0.82 6.24 16.18
C VAL A 75 1.60 7.28 16.94
N ARG A 76 2.64 6.85 17.66
CA ARG A 76 3.58 7.71 18.37
C ARG A 76 4.94 7.61 17.70
N ILE A 77 5.53 8.77 17.40
CA ILE A 77 6.90 8.90 16.89
C ILE A 77 7.74 9.51 18.02
N ASN A 78 8.88 8.89 18.34
CA ASN A 78 9.81 9.35 19.36
C ASN A 78 11.18 9.75 18.80
N ASP A 79 11.33 9.70 17.48
CA ASP A 79 12.57 9.99 16.79
C ASP A 79 12.47 11.33 16.05
N THR A 80 13.33 12.28 16.43
CA THR A 80 13.34 13.63 15.86
C THR A 80 13.67 13.67 14.38
N ALA A 81 14.33 12.65 13.84
CA ALA A 81 14.59 12.53 12.42
C ALA A 81 13.28 12.31 11.60
N PHE A 82 12.22 11.86 12.26
CA PHE A 82 10.89 11.60 11.70
C PHE A 82 9.82 12.53 12.27
N ASP A 83 10.18 13.67 12.83
CA ASP A 83 9.25 14.66 13.36
C ASP A 83 8.22 15.15 12.34
N CYS A 84 8.59 15.16 11.06
CA CYS A 84 7.68 15.44 9.96
C CYS A 84 7.96 14.50 8.80
N GLY A 85 6.89 14.11 8.08
CA GLY A 85 7.00 13.26 6.90
C GLY A 85 5.67 12.63 6.50
N ASP A 86 5.72 11.50 5.82
CA ASP A 86 4.55 10.80 5.34
C ASP A 86 4.32 9.52 6.16
N LEU A 87 3.15 9.44 6.79
CA LEU A 87 2.73 8.27 7.55
C LEU A 87 1.81 7.38 6.71
N TYR A 88 2.17 6.11 6.61
CA TYR A 88 1.36 5.08 5.94
C TYR A 88 0.87 4.07 6.97
N ILE A 89 -0.40 3.71 6.88
CA ILE A 89 -1.01 2.65 7.69
C ILE A 89 -1.61 1.62 6.76
N THR A 90 -1.19 0.37 6.92
CA THR A 90 -1.64 -0.75 6.09
C THR A 90 -2.13 -1.88 6.96
N ILE A 91 -3.28 -2.46 6.63
CA ILE A 91 -3.81 -3.67 7.27
C ILE A 91 -3.66 -4.84 6.30
N TYR A 92 -3.09 -5.92 6.78
CA TYR A 92 -2.93 -7.17 6.06
C TYR A 92 -3.84 -8.26 6.64
N ASP A 93 -4.45 -9.04 5.75
CA ASP A 93 -5.09 -10.30 6.11
C ASP A 93 -4.02 -11.40 6.20
N LEU A 94 -3.88 -12.01 7.37
CA LEU A 94 -2.92 -13.09 7.62
C LEU A 94 -3.51 -14.48 7.34
N ASN A 95 -4.79 -14.58 7.00
CA ASN A 95 -5.44 -15.87 6.71
C ASN A 95 -5.15 -16.34 5.27
N ILE A 96 -4.58 -15.47 4.45
CA ILE A 96 -4.28 -15.71 3.03
C ILE A 96 -2.77 -15.62 2.82
N SER A 97 -2.20 -16.55 2.06
CA SER A 97 -0.78 -16.51 1.68
C SER A 97 -0.66 -16.31 0.16
N PRO A 98 0.09 -15.32 -0.31
CA PRO A 98 0.77 -14.26 0.44
C PRO A 98 -0.22 -13.30 1.12
N ASN A 99 0.24 -12.60 2.19
CA ASN A 99 -0.57 -11.65 2.93
C ASN A 99 -1.21 -10.60 2.01
N GLN A 100 -2.52 -10.44 2.10
CA GLN A 100 -3.27 -9.52 1.25
C GLN A 100 -3.54 -8.20 1.98
N VAL A 101 -3.36 -7.08 1.31
CA VAL A 101 -3.76 -5.76 1.83
C VAL A 101 -5.29 -5.67 1.85
N VAL A 102 -5.84 -5.43 3.03
CA VAL A 102 -7.29 -5.22 3.25
C VAL A 102 -7.64 -3.74 3.21
N ALA A 103 -6.80 -2.92 3.82
CA ALA A 103 -6.97 -1.47 3.84
C ALA A 103 -5.62 -0.77 3.92
N GLN A 104 -5.54 0.40 3.31
CA GLN A 104 -4.37 1.27 3.38
C GLN A 104 -4.81 2.72 3.41
N ASN A 105 -4.14 3.53 4.23
CA ASN A 105 -4.29 4.97 4.23
C ASN A 105 -2.92 5.65 4.32
N ALA A 106 -2.82 6.86 3.76
CA ALA A 106 -1.62 7.67 3.76
C ALA A 106 -1.93 9.08 4.26
N TYR A 107 -1.10 9.56 5.15
CA TYR A 107 -1.18 10.91 5.75
C TYR A 107 0.10 11.65 5.36
N PHE A 108 -0.02 12.55 4.39
CA PHE A 108 1.12 13.28 3.84
C PHE A 108 1.48 14.49 4.69
N SER A 109 2.78 14.79 4.74
CA SER A 109 3.32 15.99 5.41
C SER A 109 2.88 16.13 6.86
N GLN A 110 2.77 15.01 7.58
CA GLN A 110 2.40 15.02 8.99
C GLN A 110 3.60 15.48 9.83
N CYS A 111 3.32 16.41 10.77
CA CYS A 111 4.31 16.83 11.75
C CYS A 111 3.80 16.55 13.14
N PHE A 112 4.63 15.90 13.95
CA PHE A 112 4.35 15.61 15.36
C PHE A 112 4.85 16.77 16.21
N ALA A 113 4.01 17.29 17.10
CA ALA A 113 4.43 18.38 17.98
C ALA A 113 5.51 17.91 18.96
N GLU A 114 6.52 18.74 19.18
CA GLU A 114 7.68 18.43 20.05
C GLU A 114 7.31 17.91 21.44
N ASN A 115 6.16 18.33 21.97
CA ASN A 115 5.68 17.92 23.30
C ASN A 115 4.63 16.80 23.28
N ASN A 116 4.17 16.39 22.13
CA ASN A 116 3.11 15.40 22.00
C ASN A 116 3.27 14.58 20.72
N SER A 117 4.28 13.73 20.70
CA SER A 117 4.71 12.91 19.58
C SER A 117 3.69 11.81 19.20
N SER A 118 2.41 12.09 19.35
CA SER A 118 1.35 11.14 19.01
C SER A 118 0.34 11.76 18.04
N LEU A 119 0.07 11.06 16.95
CA LEU A 119 -1.02 11.34 16.04
C LEU A 119 -2.18 10.39 16.35
N SER A 120 -3.32 10.94 16.72
CA SER A 120 -4.55 10.15 16.86
C SER A 120 -5.21 10.03 15.49
N ILE A 121 -5.43 8.79 15.04
CA ILE A 121 -5.99 8.49 13.71
C ILE A 121 -7.50 8.15 13.84
N ASN A 122 -8.12 8.52 14.95
CA ASN A 122 -9.49 8.12 15.29
C ASN A 122 -10.52 8.54 14.25
N ASP A 123 -10.33 9.68 13.58
CA ASP A 123 -11.34 10.24 12.67
C ASP A 123 -11.17 9.80 11.21
N VAL A 124 -10.02 9.27 10.84
CA VAL A 124 -9.67 9.03 9.45
C VAL A 124 -9.49 7.55 9.11
N PHE A 125 -9.12 6.73 10.10
CA PHE A 125 -8.96 5.30 9.90
C PHE A 125 -10.11 4.51 10.53
N SER A 126 -11.33 4.79 10.06
CA SER A 126 -12.53 4.03 10.44
C SER A 126 -12.87 2.98 9.38
N HIS A 127 -11.92 2.12 9.01
CA HIS A 127 -12.24 1.02 8.12
C HIS A 127 -12.67 -0.19 8.94
N PRO A 128 -13.96 -0.57 8.95
CA PRO A 128 -14.37 -1.77 9.64
C PRO A 128 -13.83 -3.00 8.91
N VAL A 129 -13.06 -3.81 9.60
CA VAL A 129 -12.68 -5.12 9.08
C VAL A 129 -13.88 -6.04 9.25
N VAL A 130 -14.48 -6.45 8.13
CA VAL A 130 -15.80 -7.13 8.12
C VAL A 130 -15.70 -8.64 8.23
N LYS A 131 -14.53 -9.20 7.95
CA LYS A 131 -14.34 -10.67 7.96
C LYS A 131 -13.68 -11.10 9.27
N PRO A 132 -14.19 -12.15 9.95
CA PRO A 132 -13.48 -12.77 11.05
C PRO A 132 -12.12 -13.32 10.59
N GLY A 133 -11.09 -13.16 11.43
CA GLY A 133 -9.77 -13.64 11.09
C GLY A 133 -8.63 -12.97 11.87
N SER A 134 -7.40 -13.30 11.49
CA SER A 134 -6.18 -12.70 12.04
C SER A 134 -5.63 -11.66 11.08
N TYR A 135 -5.25 -10.52 11.60
CA TYR A 135 -4.79 -9.36 10.85
C TYR A 135 -3.53 -8.77 11.46
N GLU A 136 -2.75 -8.11 10.62
CA GLU A 136 -1.61 -7.31 11.01
C GLU A 136 -1.82 -5.86 10.56
N VAL A 137 -1.60 -4.92 11.47
CA VAL A 137 -1.48 -3.50 11.10
C VAL A 137 -0.02 -3.11 11.08
N MET A 138 0.40 -2.45 10.02
CA MET A 138 1.72 -1.86 9.86
C MET A 138 1.59 -0.35 9.78
N ALA A 139 2.35 0.36 10.62
CA ALA A 139 2.55 1.80 10.52
C ALA A 139 3.98 2.07 10.06
N GLU A 140 4.14 2.82 8.98
CA GLU A 140 5.42 3.23 8.40
C GLU A 140 5.47 4.75 8.30
N MET A 141 6.48 5.36 8.91
CA MET A 141 6.76 6.78 8.78
C MET A 141 7.99 6.99 7.93
N LYS A 142 7.86 7.79 6.88
CA LYS A 142 8.97 8.23 6.03
C LYS A 142 9.36 9.66 6.38
N ASP A 143 10.64 9.96 6.29
CA ASP A 143 11.14 11.32 6.48
C ASP A 143 10.68 12.27 5.36
N LYS A 144 10.89 13.57 5.52
CA LYS A 144 10.56 14.60 4.51
C LYS A 144 11.21 14.38 3.15
N THR A 145 12.31 13.65 3.11
CA THR A 145 13.06 13.38 1.88
C THR A 145 12.66 12.06 1.23
N ASN A 146 11.82 11.27 1.89
CA ASN A 146 11.43 9.92 1.49
C ASN A 146 12.61 8.95 1.30
N GLN A 147 13.76 9.25 1.92
CA GLN A 147 14.96 8.41 1.82
C GLN A 147 15.06 7.41 2.96
N ASN A 148 14.53 7.75 4.13
CA ASN A 148 14.53 6.89 5.29
C ASN A 148 13.12 6.58 5.75
N SER A 149 12.93 5.39 6.33
CA SER A 149 11.65 5.03 6.95
C SER A 149 11.86 4.25 8.24
N ILE A 150 10.94 4.43 9.18
CA ILE A 150 10.78 3.60 10.37
C ILE A 150 9.40 2.94 10.32
N LYS A 151 9.30 1.71 10.82
CA LYS A 151 8.05 0.95 10.78
C LYS A 151 7.84 0.12 12.03
N VAL A 152 6.59 -0.13 12.34
CA VAL A 152 6.16 -1.02 13.42
C VAL A 152 4.95 -1.82 12.96
N THR A 153 4.84 -3.06 13.42
CA THR A 153 3.68 -3.92 13.18
C THR A 153 3.04 -4.35 14.50
N ALA A 154 1.74 -4.60 14.45
CA ALA A 154 0.99 -5.17 15.56
C ALA A 154 -0.14 -6.06 15.04
N ASN A 155 -0.38 -7.18 15.73
CA ASN A 155 -1.40 -8.15 15.35
C ASN A 155 -2.69 -7.94 16.13
N PHE A 156 -3.83 -8.20 15.48
CA PHE A 156 -5.14 -8.21 16.11
C PHE A 156 -6.05 -9.27 15.48
N ARG A 157 -7.17 -9.56 16.13
CA ARG A 157 -8.18 -10.50 15.62
C ARG A 157 -9.53 -9.83 15.48
N VAL A 158 -10.29 -10.27 14.49
CA VAL A 158 -11.70 -9.92 14.31
C VAL A 158 -12.54 -11.19 14.53
N GLN A 159 -13.60 -11.07 15.34
CA GLN A 159 -14.52 -12.17 15.73
C GLN A 159 -15.92 -11.87 15.28
#